data_b51edbc89ce34d7a0de3d03bafe92f1f
#
_entry.id   b51edbc89ce34d7a0de3d03bafe92f1f
#
_cell.length_a   1.000
_cell.length_b   1.000
_cell.length_c   1.000
_cell.angle_alpha   90.00
_cell.angle_beta   90.00
_cell.angle_gamma   90.00
#
_symmetry.space_group_name_H-M   'P 1'
#
loop_
_entity.id
_entity.type
_entity.pdbx_description
1 polymer ?
#
loop_
_entity_poly.entity_id
_entity_poly.type
_entity_poly.pdbx_seq_one_letter_code
_entity_poly.pdbx_strand_id
1 'polypeptide(L)'
;MKIDQHTDPMAYQPDMEITSSAIMEQVLAARAAYDETVYTADDVKQALLQDHLTPEAFAALLAPAAAPFLEQLAQRAQAETRKHFGNAVNLFTPLYIANYCENHCIYCGFNCYNNIKRAKLTAAEIETEMQAIAAQGLEEILILTGESPTMSDVQYIGAACRLARKYFRVVGLEVYPMDSNDYAYLHQCGADFVTVFQETYAPDKYGQMHLGGRKRIFPYRFNAQERALQGGMRGVGFAALLGLDDFRRDALATGLHAYLLQRKYPQAEIAFSCPRLRPIINNEQINPKDVHERQLLQIICAYRIFMPFASLTISSRECARFRDNVVGLAATKISAGVEVGIGGHSQQSKGDEQFLIDDSRTVREICAMLTNRGLQPVMSDYVLSLIHISEPTRLRRSSY
;
A
#
# COMPACT_ATOMS: atom_id res chain seq x y z
N MET A 1 -8.24 -14.49 -24.81
CA MET A 1 -9.67 -14.06 -24.78
C MET A 1 -9.74 -12.65 -24.26
N LYS A 2 -10.53 -11.76 -24.85
CA LYS A 2 -10.64 -10.37 -24.36
C LYS A 2 -11.48 -10.37 -23.07
N ILE A 3 -10.93 -9.88 -21.98
CA ILE A 3 -11.64 -9.72 -20.71
C ILE A 3 -12.43 -8.41 -20.77
N ASP A 4 -13.75 -8.50 -20.74
CA ASP A 4 -14.67 -7.36 -20.82
C ASP A 4 -15.74 -7.44 -19.72
N GLN A 5 -16.73 -6.54 -19.73
CA GLN A 5 -17.79 -6.46 -18.73
C GLN A 5 -18.67 -7.72 -18.59
N HIS A 6 -18.66 -8.63 -19.57
CA HIS A 6 -19.42 -9.89 -19.56
C HIS A 6 -18.59 -11.06 -18.97
N THR A 7 -17.28 -10.88 -18.82
CA THR A 7 -16.42 -11.87 -18.17
C THR A 7 -16.76 -11.96 -16.69
N ASP A 8 -16.98 -13.17 -16.18
CA ASP A 8 -17.20 -13.39 -14.75
C ASP A 8 -15.98 -12.90 -13.94
N PRO A 9 -16.13 -11.89 -13.06
CA PRO A 9 -15.01 -11.37 -12.28
C PRO A 9 -14.48 -12.35 -11.26
N MET A 10 -15.22 -13.42 -10.91
CA MET A 10 -14.81 -14.42 -9.93
C MET A 10 -14.11 -15.64 -10.54
N ALA A 11 -14.07 -15.74 -11.87
CA ALA A 11 -13.45 -16.86 -12.57
C ALA A 11 -12.03 -16.53 -13.04
N TYR A 12 -11.05 -17.36 -12.63
CA TYR A 12 -9.69 -17.29 -13.17
C TYR A 12 -9.69 -17.49 -14.70
N GLN A 13 -8.81 -16.79 -15.37
CA GLN A 13 -8.55 -17.04 -16.80
C GLN A 13 -7.50 -18.15 -16.96
N PRO A 14 -7.47 -18.84 -18.11
CA PRO A 14 -6.61 -20.01 -18.32
C PRO A 14 -5.10 -19.75 -18.17
N ASP A 15 -4.67 -18.50 -18.34
CA ASP A 15 -3.27 -18.05 -18.23
C ASP A 15 -2.93 -17.42 -16.86
N MET A 16 -3.76 -17.65 -15.85
CA MET A 16 -3.58 -17.13 -14.50
C MET A 16 -3.25 -18.26 -13.51
N GLU A 17 -2.21 -18.08 -12.73
CA GLU A 17 -1.87 -19.00 -11.65
C GLU A 17 -2.95 -18.99 -10.56
N ILE A 18 -3.48 -20.18 -10.25
CA ILE A 18 -4.46 -20.38 -9.19
C ILE A 18 -3.73 -20.62 -7.87
N THR A 19 -4.00 -19.78 -6.89
CA THR A 19 -3.45 -19.95 -5.54
C THR A 19 -4.41 -20.80 -4.69
N SER A 20 -3.92 -21.93 -4.21
CA SER A 20 -4.68 -22.79 -3.29
C SER A 20 -4.59 -22.24 -1.87
N SER A 21 -5.59 -21.47 -1.46
CA SER A 21 -5.66 -20.81 -0.15
C SER A 21 -7.11 -20.55 0.27
N ALA A 22 -7.44 -20.85 1.52
CA ALA A 22 -8.75 -20.55 2.08
C ALA A 22 -8.89 -19.11 2.60
N ILE A 23 -7.85 -18.27 2.46
CA ILE A 23 -7.85 -16.91 3.02
C ILE A 23 -8.94 -16.06 2.37
N MET A 24 -9.11 -16.15 1.06
CA MET A 24 -10.13 -15.37 0.35
C MET A 24 -11.54 -15.69 0.86
N GLU A 25 -11.87 -16.97 0.99
CA GLU A 25 -13.18 -17.41 1.48
C GLU A 25 -13.43 -16.91 2.91
N GLN A 26 -12.42 -17.01 3.80
CA GLN A 26 -12.53 -16.53 5.17
C GLN A 26 -12.73 -15.02 5.24
N VAL A 27 -11.97 -14.25 4.46
CA VAL A 27 -12.08 -12.78 4.42
C VAL A 27 -13.45 -12.34 3.88
N LEU A 28 -13.91 -12.96 2.80
CA LEU A 28 -15.21 -12.63 2.20
C LEU A 28 -16.38 -13.02 3.13
N ALA A 29 -16.30 -14.17 3.80
CA ALA A 29 -17.29 -14.59 4.79
C ALA A 29 -17.36 -13.62 5.98
N ALA A 30 -16.20 -13.23 6.52
CA ALA A 30 -16.14 -12.26 7.63
C ALA A 30 -16.68 -10.88 7.21
N ARG A 31 -16.33 -10.42 6.01
CA ARG A 31 -16.85 -9.17 5.44
C ARG A 31 -18.38 -9.20 5.28
N ALA A 32 -18.91 -10.30 4.77
CA ALA A 32 -20.35 -10.46 4.58
C ALA A 32 -21.12 -10.53 5.91
N ALA A 33 -20.54 -11.18 6.92
CA ALA A 33 -21.13 -11.33 8.25
C ALA A 33 -21.01 -10.05 9.10
N TYR A 34 -20.15 -9.11 8.74
CA TYR A 34 -19.95 -7.89 9.53
C TYR A 34 -21.19 -7.00 9.53
N ASP A 35 -21.80 -6.88 10.70
CA ASP A 35 -22.85 -5.91 10.99
C ASP A 35 -22.32 -4.88 11.99
N GLU A 36 -22.06 -3.66 11.51
CA GLU A 36 -21.49 -2.59 12.31
C GLU A 36 -22.42 -2.09 13.43
N THR A 37 -23.71 -2.41 13.36
CA THR A 37 -24.74 -1.93 14.29
C THR A 37 -24.82 -2.76 15.57
N VAL A 38 -24.27 -3.97 15.59
CA VAL A 38 -24.32 -4.84 16.78
C VAL A 38 -23.30 -4.45 17.85
N TYR A 39 -22.26 -3.72 17.48
CA TYR A 39 -21.21 -3.32 18.42
C TYR A 39 -21.63 -2.16 19.30
N THR A 40 -21.32 -2.30 20.58
CA THR A 40 -21.66 -1.33 21.65
C THR A 40 -20.42 -0.55 22.12
N ALA A 41 -20.65 0.49 22.92
CA ALA A 41 -19.56 1.21 23.58
C ALA A 41 -18.72 0.30 24.51
N ASP A 42 -19.33 -0.73 25.10
CA ASP A 42 -18.62 -1.64 25.98
C ASP A 42 -17.73 -2.62 25.19
N ASP A 43 -18.14 -3.05 24.01
CA ASP A 43 -17.28 -3.86 23.11
C ASP A 43 -16.03 -3.07 22.72
N VAL A 44 -16.17 -1.77 22.42
CA VAL A 44 -15.04 -0.90 22.10
C VAL A 44 -14.11 -0.73 23.31
N LYS A 45 -14.65 -0.50 24.52
CA LYS A 45 -13.82 -0.42 25.73
C LYS A 45 -13.06 -1.72 25.99
N GLN A 46 -13.74 -2.86 25.84
CA GLN A 46 -13.10 -4.18 26.01
C GLN A 46 -12.02 -4.42 24.96
N ALA A 47 -12.24 -4.03 23.71
CA ALA A 47 -11.22 -4.09 22.65
C ALA A 47 -9.99 -3.24 22.99
N LEU A 48 -10.19 -2.03 23.51
CA LEU A 48 -9.11 -1.13 23.91
C LEU A 48 -8.29 -1.63 25.11
N LEU A 49 -8.81 -2.57 25.90
CA LEU A 49 -8.09 -3.18 27.03
C LEU A 49 -7.30 -4.44 26.65
N GLN A 50 -7.52 -5.02 25.47
CA GLN A 50 -6.79 -6.22 25.04
C GLN A 50 -5.36 -5.89 24.65
N ASP A 51 -4.40 -6.68 25.11
CA ASP A 51 -2.99 -6.56 24.69
C ASP A 51 -2.82 -6.92 23.21
N HIS A 52 -3.53 -7.95 22.75
CA HIS A 52 -3.58 -8.39 21.36
C HIS A 52 -5.04 -8.49 20.92
N LEU A 53 -5.39 -7.73 19.89
CA LEU A 53 -6.75 -7.74 19.36
C LEU A 53 -7.08 -9.06 18.67
N THR A 54 -8.27 -9.59 18.98
CA THR A 54 -8.90 -10.60 18.14
C THR A 54 -9.53 -9.96 16.89
N PRO A 55 -9.85 -10.73 15.84
CA PRO A 55 -10.61 -10.21 14.69
C PRO A 55 -11.94 -9.52 15.08
N GLU A 56 -12.65 -10.05 16.09
CA GLU A 56 -13.91 -9.49 16.59
C GLU A 56 -13.68 -8.14 17.30
N ALA A 57 -12.63 -8.04 18.13
CA ALA A 57 -12.25 -6.80 18.78
C ALA A 57 -11.80 -5.73 17.76
N PHE A 58 -11.07 -6.14 16.72
CA PHE A 58 -10.72 -5.26 15.61
C PHE A 58 -11.97 -4.75 14.88
N ALA A 59 -12.95 -5.60 14.61
CA ALA A 59 -14.22 -5.23 14.00
C ALA A 59 -14.99 -4.19 14.84
N ALA A 60 -14.98 -4.32 16.18
CA ALA A 60 -15.58 -3.34 17.10
C ALA A 60 -14.91 -1.96 16.99
N LEU A 61 -13.57 -1.90 16.82
CA LEU A 61 -12.85 -0.62 16.65
C LEU A 61 -13.16 0.07 15.32
N LEU A 62 -13.65 -0.64 14.31
CA LEU A 62 -14.09 -0.07 13.04
C LEU A 62 -15.55 0.40 13.05
N ALA A 63 -16.37 -0.09 14.01
CA ALA A 63 -17.79 0.21 14.09
C ALA A 63 -18.07 1.69 14.43
N PRO A 64 -19.27 2.20 14.11
CA PRO A 64 -19.70 3.55 14.52
C PRO A 64 -19.65 3.77 16.04
N ALA A 65 -19.87 2.72 16.83
CA ALA A 65 -19.76 2.77 18.30
C ALA A 65 -18.38 3.21 18.80
N ALA A 66 -17.32 3.06 17.99
CA ALA A 66 -15.96 3.52 18.33
C ALA A 66 -15.73 5.01 18.07
N ALA A 67 -16.61 5.71 17.34
CA ALA A 67 -16.42 7.12 17.01
C ALA A 67 -16.32 8.05 18.24
N PRO A 68 -17.06 7.84 19.35
CA PRO A 68 -16.87 8.61 20.58
C PRO A 68 -15.54 8.36 21.30
N PHE A 69 -14.88 7.23 20.99
CA PHE A 69 -13.62 6.79 21.60
C PHE A 69 -12.39 7.10 20.73
N LEU A 70 -12.51 7.94 19.70
CA LEU A 70 -11.43 8.21 18.76
C LEU A 70 -10.16 8.72 19.43
N GLU A 71 -10.26 9.51 20.49
CA GLU A 71 -9.13 9.98 21.27
C GLU A 71 -8.41 8.80 21.96
N GLN A 72 -9.17 7.90 22.59
CA GLN A 72 -8.58 6.71 23.24
C GLN A 72 -7.96 5.75 22.22
N LEU A 73 -8.59 5.60 21.04
CA LEU A 73 -7.98 4.85 19.92
C LEU A 73 -6.66 5.48 19.51
N ALA A 74 -6.63 6.81 19.35
CA ALA A 74 -5.43 7.53 18.94
C ALA A 74 -4.30 7.40 19.98
N GLN A 75 -4.61 7.54 21.27
CA GLN A 75 -3.65 7.36 22.36
C GLN A 75 -3.10 5.93 22.40
N ARG A 76 -3.97 4.91 22.25
CA ARG A 76 -3.53 3.52 22.21
C ARG A 76 -2.69 3.23 20.96
N ALA A 77 -3.09 3.72 19.79
CA ALA A 77 -2.32 3.57 18.55
C ALA A 77 -0.94 4.24 18.68
N GLN A 78 -0.86 5.43 19.29
CA GLN A 78 0.40 6.11 19.53
C GLN A 78 1.31 5.31 20.49
N ALA A 79 0.75 4.71 21.53
CA ALA A 79 1.50 3.86 22.46
C ALA A 79 2.10 2.64 21.72
N GLU A 80 1.33 1.96 20.88
CA GLU A 80 1.82 0.85 20.05
C GLU A 80 2.87 1.33 19.03
N THR A 81 2.66 2.48 18.39
CA THR A 81 3.64 3.06 17.46
C THR A 81 4.97 3.32 18.17
N ARG A 82 4.95 3.96 19.32
CA ARG A 82 6.17 4.25 20.11
C ARG A 82 6.87 2.99 20.61
N LYS A 83 6.10 1.98 21.00
CA LYS A 83 6.63 0.70 21.49
C LYS A 83 7.37 -0.06 20.38
N HIS A 84 6.88 -0.04 19.15
CA HIS A 84 7.41 -0.85 18.06
C HIS A 84 8.31 -0.10 17.08
N PHE A 85 8.13 1.22 16.93
CA PHE A 85 8.88 2.05 15.97
C PHE A 85 9.62 3.23 16.63
N GLY A 86 9.40 3.46 17.93
CA GLY A 86 9.98 4.62 18.59
C GLY A 86 9.45 5.92 17.99
N ASN A 87 10.36 6.81 17.63
CA ASN A 87 10.07 8.07 16.94
C ASN A 87 10.52 8.05 15.46
N ALA A 88 10.93 6.89 14.94
CA ALA A 88 11.38 6.75 13.56
C ALA A 88 10.20 6.80 12.58
N VAL A 89 10.39 7.54 11.48
CA VAL A 89 9.44 7.64 10.36
C VAL A 89 10.18 7.44 9.06
N ASN A 90 9.81 6.40 8.31
CA ASN A 90 10.44 6.08 7.03
C ASN A 90 9.94 7.00 5.92
N LEU A 91 10.85 7.47 5.08
CA LEU A 91 10.58 8.28 3.91
C LEU A 91 10.81 7.49 2.63
N PHE A 92 9.91 7.65 1.68
CA PHE A 92 10.05 7.12 0.33
C PHE A 92 9.44 8.08 -0.70
N THR A 93 9.71 7.84 -1.96
CA THR A 93 8.98 8.50 -3.05
C THR A 93 8.57 7.50 -4.13
N PRO A 94 7.39 7.70 -4.77
CA PRO A 94 7.01 6.95 -5.95
C PRO A 94 7.77 7.43 -7.19
N LEU A 95 8.08 6.51 -8.10
CA LEU A 95 8.52 6.80 -9.45
C LEU A 95 7.62 6.07 -10.45
N TYR A 96 6.81 6.82 -11.18
CA TYR A 96 5.99 6.31 -12.26
C TYR A 96 6.81 6.21 -13.55
N ILE A 97 7.04 4.98 -14.03
CA ILE A 97 7.88 4.75 -15.22
C ILE A 97 7.06 4.54 -16.51
N ALA A 98 5.75 4.25 -16.39
CA ALA A 98 4.82 4.15 -17.50
C ALA A 98 3.36 4.32 -17.04
N ASN A 99 2.49 4.92 -17.87
CA ASN A 99 1.05 5.05 -17.59
C ASN A 99 0.15 4.35 -18.63
N TYR A 100 0.71 3.49 -19.47
CA TYR A 100 -0.11 2.61 -20.32
C TYR A 100 -0.84 1.60 -19.44
N CYS A 101 -2.14 1.44 -19.66
CA CYS A 101 -2.99 0.52 -18.93
C CYS A 101 -3.99 -0.14 -19.88
N GLU A 102 -4.24 -1.44 -19.68
CA GLU A 102 -5.19 -2.23 -20.48
C GLU A 102 -6.53 -2.42 -19.75
N ASN A 103 -6.63 -1.94 -18.52
CA ASN A 103 -7.81 -2.09 -17.69
C ASN A 103 -8.81 -0.94 -17.86
N HIS A 104 -10.09 -1.26 -17.72
CA HIS A 104 -11.17 -0.30 -17.69
C HIS A 104 -11.71 -0.14 -16.26
N CYS A 105 -10.99 0.61 -15.43
CA CYS A 105 -11.41 0.95 -14.07
C CYS A 105 -12.02 2.34 -14.08
N ILE A 106 -13.30 2.48 -13.75
CA ILE A 106 -14.02 3.76 -13.90
C ILE A 106 -13.53 4.90 -13.01
N TYR A 107 -12.76 4.59 -11.98
CA TYR A 107 -12.22 5.54 -10.98
C TYR A 107 -10.74 5.90 -11.17
N CYS A 108 -10.06 5.33 -12.16
CA CYS A 108 -8.62 5.45 -12.33
C CYS A 108 -8.26 6.36 -13.50
N GLY A 109 -7.39 7.33 -13.28
CA GLY A 109 -6.88 8.22 -14.32
C GLY A 109 -6.18 7.48 -15.46
N PHE A 110 -5.54 6.35 -15.17
CA PHE A 110 -4.84 5.53 -16.17
C PHE A 110 -5.75 4.58 -16.95
N ASN A 111 -7.06 4.54 -16.69
CA ASN A 111 -7.94 3.62 -17.41
C ASN A 111 -7.79 3.75 -18.94
N CYS A 112 -7.92 2.62 -19.66
CA CYS A 112 -7.60 2.53 -21.09
C CYS A 112 -8.46 3.43 -22.00
N TYR A 113 -9.61 3.89 -21.54
CA TYR A 113 -10.51 4.79 -22.28
C TYR A 113 -10.35 6.25 -21.89
N ASN A 114 -9.56 6.56 -20.86
CA ASN A 114 -9.31 7.96 -20.49
C ASN A 114 -8.32 8.60 -21.49
N ASN A 115 -8.70 9.77 -22.01
CA ASN A 115 -7.88 10.53 -22.95
C ASN A 115 -6.82 11.35 -22.19
N ILE A 116 -5.69 10.73 -21.90
CA ILE A 116 -4.55 11.32 -21.23
C ILE A 116 -3.27 11.15 -22.04
N LYS A 117 -2.28 11.97 -21.78
CA LYS A 117 -0.95 11.84 -22.38
C LYS A 117 -0.25 10.59 -21.83
N ARG A 118 -0.08 9.57 -22.67
CA ARG A 118 0.61 8.33 -22.32
C ARG A 118 2.10 8.45 -22.57
N ALA A 119 2.88 7.88 -21.65
CA ALA A 119 4.33 7.80 -21.77
C ALA A 119 4.87 6.52 -21.11
N LYS A 120 6.05 6.12 -21.56
CA LYS A 120 6.88 5.05 -21.00
C LYS A 120 8.32 5.53 -21.05
N LEU A 121 9.03 5.46 -19.93
CA LEU A 121 10.42 5.88 -19.84
C LEU A 121 11.35 4.82 -20.43
N THR A 122 12.39 5.26 -21.10
CA THR A 122 13.54 4.43 -21.47
C THR A 122 14.42 4.14 -20.25
N ALA A 123 15.31 3.16 -20.34
CA ALA A 123 16.24 2.84 -19.25
C ALA A 123 17.10 4.04 -18.84
N ALA A 124 17.56 4.85 -19.81
CA ALA A 124 18.35 6.06 -19.52
C ALA A 124 17.54 7.12 -18.79
N GLU A 125 16.28 7.30 -19.15
CA GLU A 125 15.37 8.24 -18.48
C GLU A 125 15.05 7.77 -17.07
N ILE A 126 14.78 6.47 -16.87
CA ILE A 126 14.58 5.87 -15.54
C ILE A 126 15.80 6.12 -14.66
N GLU A 127 17.01 5.89 -15.17
CA GLU A 127 18.24 6.10 -14.41
C GLU A 127 18.44 7.58 -14.05
N THR A 128 18.12 8.52 -14.94
CA THR A 128 18.17 9.96 -14.68
C THR A 128 17.19 10.38 -13.57
N GLU A 129 15.96 9.85 -13.60
CA GLU A 129 14.97 10.09 -12.53
C GLU A 129 15.44 9.53 -11.18
N MET A 130 15.98 8.31 -11.17
CA MET A 130 16.51 7.68 -9.97
C MET A 130 17.69 8.43 -9.36
N GLN A 131 18.57 8.99 -10.20
CA GLN A 131 19.66 9.85 -9.74
C GLN A 131 19.16 11.14 -9.09
N ALA A 132 18.13 11.77 -9.67
CA ALA A 132 17.51 12.96 -9.09
C ALA A 132 16.85 12.68 -7.74
N ILE A 133 16.18 11.53 -7.59
CA ILE A 133 15.59 11.09 -6.33
C ILE A 133 16.67 10.79 -5.29
N ALA A 134 17.70 10.02 -5.63
CA ALA A 134 18.80 9.66 -4.74
C ALA A 134 19.58 10.89 -4.26
N ALA A 135 19.73 11.91 -5.12
CA ALA A 135 20.37 13.18 -4.76
C ALA A 135 19.64 13.94 -3.64
N GLN A 136 18.37 13.64 -3.40
CA GLN A 136 17.59 14.19 -2.27
C GLN A 136 17.83 13.44 -0.95
N GLY A 137 18.66 12.39 -0.97
CA GLY A 137 18.99 11.57 0.19
C GLY A 137 18.05 10.40 0.46
N LEU A 138 17.05 10.14 -0.39
CA LEU A 138 16.16 9.00 -0.24
C LEU A 138 16.89 7.69 -0.58
N GLU A 139 16.68 6.66 0.23
CA GLU A 139 17.25 5.33 0.06
C GLU A 139 16.17 4.27 -0.22
N GLU A 140 14.90 4.67 -0.28
CA GLU A 140 13.77 3.82 -0.65
C GLU A 140 13.00 4.44 -1.82
N ILE A 141 12.68 3.60 -2.80
CA ILE A 141 11.88 3.96 -3.98
C ILE A 141 10.71 2.99 -4.14
N LEU A 142 9.56 3.51 -4.57
CA LEU A 142 8.41 2.72 -5.01
C LEU A 142 8.24 2.89 -6.53
N ILE A 143 8.48 1.85 -7.30
CA ILE A 143 8.35 1.89 -8.76
C ILE A 143 6.92 1.51 -9.14
N LEU A 144 6.27 2.36 -9.95
CA LEU A 144 4.90 2.18 -10.40
C LEU A 144 4.79 2.16 -11.92
N THR A 145 3.83 1.36 -12.39
CA THR A 145 3.38 1.37 -13.79
C THR A 145 1.86 1.37 -13.86
N GLY A 146 1.32 1.80 -14.99
CA GLY A 146 -0.01 1.34 -15.39
C GLY A 146 0.02 -0.17 -15.62
N GLU A 147 -1.14 -0.80 -15.54
CA GLU A 147 -1.27 -2.26 -15.69
C GLU A 147 -1.39 -2.63 -17.17
N SER A 148 -0.25 -2.74 -17.86
CA SER A 148 -0.14 -3.18 -19.27
C SER A 148 1.03 -4.15 -19.42
N PRO A 149 0.80 -5.47 -19.34
CA PRO A 149 1.83 -6.47 -19.62
C PRO A 149 2.47 -6.32 -21.00
N THR A 150 1.75 -5.76 -21.96
CA THR A 150 2.26 -5.50 -23.32
C THR A 150 3.25 -4.35 -23.37
N MET A 151 3.00 -3.27 -22.64
CA MET A 151 3.84 -2.07 -22.67
C MET A 151 4.88 -2.06 -21.54
N SER A 152 4.55 -2.63 -20.40
CA SER A 152 5.40 -2.67 -19.18
C SER A 152 5.48 -4.12 -18.72
N ASP A 153 6.12 -4.96 -19.53
CA ASP A 153 6.30 -6.39 -19.24
C ASP A 153 7.23 -6.60 -18.03
N VAL A 154 7.28 -7.83 -17.55
CA VAL A 154 8.09 -8.23 -16.39
C VAL A 154 9.57 -7.93 -16.62
N GLN A 155 10.07 -8.03 -17.85
CA GLN A 155 11.46 -7.75 -18.20
C GLN A 155 11.79 -6.27 -18.06
N TYR A 156 10.88 -5.39 -18.51
CA TYR A 156 11.00 -3.95 -18.36
C TYR A 156 11.01 -3.54 -16.88
N ILE A 157 10.07 -4.07 -16.08
CA ILE A 157 10.01 -3.82 -14.64
C ILE A 157 11.27 -4.35 -13.94
N GLY A 158 11.74 -5.56 -14.29
CA GLY A 158 12.96 -6.14 -13.76
C GLY A 158 14.21 -5.33 -14.11
N ALA A 159 14.29 -4.77 -15.32
CA ALA A 159 15.36 -3.86 -15.69
C ALA A 159 15.35 -2.57 -14.83
N ALA A 160 14.17 -2.00 -14.54
CA ALA A 160 14.04 -0.87 -13.63
C ALA A 160 14.46 -1.22 -12.20
N CYS A 161 14.13 -2.42 -11.69
CA CYS A 161 14.59 -2.89 -10.38
C CYS A 161 16.12 -2.98 -10.31
N ARG A 162 16.78 -3.53 -11.33
CA ARG A 162 18.26 -3.61 -11.40
C ARG A 162 18.91 -2.22 -11.43
N LEU A 163 18.30 -1.25 -12.11
CA LEU A 163 18.77 0.14 -12.07
C LEU A 163 18.58 0.75 -10.68
N ALA A 164 17.42 0.54 -10.06
CA ALA A 164 17.12 1.06 -8.73
C ALA A 164 18.11 0.58 -7.67
N ARG A 165 18.57 -0.68 -7.74
CA ARG A 165 19.57 -1.24 -6.81
C ARG A 165 20.92 -0.55 -6.82
N LYS A 166 21.23 0.25 -7.84
CA LYS A 166 22.45 1.07 -7.86
C LYS A 166 22.35 2.27 -6.91
N TYR A 167 21.14 2.73 -6.61
CA TYR A 167 20.87 3.99 -5.92
C TYR A 167 20.11 3.83 -4.60
N PHE A 168 19.30 2.76 -4.47
CA PHE A 168 18.38 2.58 -3.34
C PHE A 168 18.64 1.25 -2.63
N ARG A 169 18.52 1.28 -1.30
CA ARG A 169 18.61 0.09 -0.45
C ARG A 169 17.32 -0.72 -0.46
N VAL A 170 16.18 -0.04 -0.59
CA VAL A 170 14.86 -0.66 -0.61
C VAL A 170 14.15 -0.32 -1.91
N VAL A 171 13.70 -1.36 -2.62
CA VAL A 171 12.99 -1.24 -3.90
C VAL A 171 11.63 -1.89 -3.77
N GLY A 172 10.59 -1.07 -3.71
CA GLY A 172 9.19 -1.50 -3.72
C GLY A 172 8.58 -1.44 -5.11
N LEU A 173 7.56 -2.24 -5.32
CA LEU A 173 6.77 -2.26 -6.54
C LEU A 173 5.28 -2.04 -6.25
N GLU A 174 4.63 -1.20 -7.05
CA GLU A 174 3.18 -1.10 -7.15
C GLU A 174 2.80 -1.28 -8.62
N VAL A 175 2.62 -2.53 -9.01
CA VAL A 175 2.41 -2.98 -10.38
C VAL A 175 1.25 -3.97 -10.45
N TYR A 176 0.90 -4.42 -11.65
CA TYR A 176 -0.18 -5.39 -11.83
C TYR A 176 0.11 -6.74 -11.15
N PRO A 177 -0.94 -7.50 -10.75
CA PRO A 177 -0.78 -8.87 -10.24
C PRO A 177 -0.09 -9.78 -11.24
N MET A 178 0.84 -10.59 -10.75
CA MET A 178 1.65 -11.52 -11.54
C MET A 178 1.61 -12.92 -10.94
N ASP A 179 2.10 -13.90 -11.69
CA ASP A 179 2.32 -15.25 -11.20
C ASP A 179 3.55 -15.32 -10.29
N SER A 180 3.66 -16.35 -9.48
CA SER A 180 4.74 -16.48 -8.49
C SER A 180 6.14 -16.49 -9.12
N ASN A 181 6.28 -17.09 -10.31
CA ASN A 181 7.54 -17.10 -11.06
C ASN A 181 7.97 -15.70 -11.52
N ASP A 182 7.03 -14.86 -11.91
CA ASP A 182 7.31 -13.47 -12.30
C ASP A 182 7.75 -12.64 -11.09
N TYR A 183 7.09 -12.84 -9.95
CA TYR A 183 7.52 -12.23 -8.69
C TYR A 183 8.92 -12.72 -8.27
N ALA A 184 9.23 -14.01 -8.44
CA ALA A 184 10.57 -14.55 -8.18
C ALA A 184 11.63 -13.91 -9.07
N TYR A 185 11.34 -13.72 -10.36
CA TYR A 185 12.21 -13.00 -11.27
C TYR A 185 12.43 -11.53 -10.84
N LEU A 186 11.36 -10.81 -10.46
CA LEU A 186 11.47 -9.44 -10.00
C LEU A 186 12.26 -9.33 -8.69
N HIS A 187 12.08 -10.29 -7.78
CA HIS A 187 12.89 -10.38 -6.56
C HIS A 187 14.37 -10.58 -6.89
N GLN A 188 14.72 -11.49 -7.81
CA GLN A 188 16.09 -11.67 -8.29
C GLN A 188 16.64 -10.41 -8.98
N CYS A 189 15.79 -9.57 -9.58
CA CYS A 189 16.18 -8.28 -10.12
C CYS A 189 16.38 -7.21 -9.04
N GLY A 190 16.03 -7.49 -7.78
CA GLY A 190 16.28 -6.62 -6.66
C GLY A 190 15.03 -5.98 -6.05
N ALA A 191 13.82 -6.40 -6.41
CA ALA A 191 12.61 -5.97 -5.69
C ALA A 191 12.54 -6.61 -4.29
N ASP A 192 12.22 -5.82 -3.27
CA ASP A 192 12.10 -6.25 -1.88
C ASP A 192 10.66 -6.57 -1.50
N PHE A 193 9.73 -5.72 -1.92
CA PHE A 193 8.32 -5.87 -1.58
C PHE A 193 7.40 -5.44 -2.74
N VAL A 194 6.17 -5.92 -2.68
CA VAL A 194 5.14 -5.53 -3.63
C VAL A 194 3.88 -5.06 -2.90
N THR A 195 3.27 -4.01 -3.41
CA THR A 195 1.97 -3.52 -2.97
C THR A 195 0.94 -3.74 -4.06
N VAL A 196 -0.15 -4.42 -3.75
CA VAL A 196 -1.29 -4.57 -4.65
C VAL A 196 -2.56 -4.20 -3.90
N PHE A 197 -3.19 -3.10 -4.27
CA PHE A 197 -4.45 -2.68 -3.68
C PHE A 197 -5.58 -3.57 -4.21
N GLN A 198 -6.35 -4.18 -3.31
CA GLN A 198 -7.55 -4.95 -3.70
C GLN A 198 -8.66 -4.03 -4.22
N GLU A 199 -8.59 -2.76 -3.91
CA GLU A 199 -9.53 -1.69 -4.24
C GLU A 199 -10.82 -1.78 -3.41
N THR A 200 -11.62 -2.81 -3.60
CA THR A 200 -12.74 -3.19 -2.71
C THR A 200 -12.79 -4.71 -2.56
N TYR A 201 -13.23 -5.17 -1.41
CA TYR A 201 -13.45 -6.58 -1.09
C TYR A 201 -14.90 -7.03 -1.30
N ALA A 202 -15.73 -6.21 -1.96
CA ALA A 202 -17.08 -6.56 -2.41
C ALA A 202 -17.04 -7.11 -3.83
N PRO A 203 -17.20 -8.42 -4.08
CA PRO A 203 -17.03 -8.99 -5.42
C PRO A 203 -17.98 -8.38 -6.46
N ASP A 204 -19.26 -8.18 -6.11
CA ASP A 204 -20.24 -7.57 -7.00
C ASP A 204 -19.88 -6.14 -7.37
N LYS A 205 -19.49 -5.33 -6.35
CA LYS A 205 -19.05 -3.96 -6.57
C LYS A 205 -17.77 -3.91 -7.37
N TYR A 206 -16.84 -4.82 -7.09
CA TYR A 206 -15.58 -4.95 -7.81
C TYR A 206 -15.82 -5.15 -9.32
N GLY A 207 -16.74 -6.06 -9.70
CA GLY A 207 -17.12 -6.30 -11.08
C GLY A 207 -17.76 -5.07 -11.77
N GLN A 208 -18.49 -4.24 -11.00
CA GLN A 208 -19.08 -2.98 -11.47
C GLN A 208 -18.07 -1.86 -11.69
N MET A 209 -16.96 -1.87 -10.93
CA MET A 209 -15.90 -0.85 -11.00
C MET A 209 -14.82 -1.19 -12.05
N HIS A 210 -14.60 -2.49 -12.32
CA HIS A 210 -13.60 -2.99 -13.25
C HIS A 210 -14.28 -3.63 -14.46
N LEU A 211 -14.55 -2.81 -15.49
CA LEU A 211 -15.37 -3.21 -16.64
C LEU A 211 -14.61 -4.04 -17.69
N GLY A 212 -13.28 -4.10 -17.61
CA GLY A 212 -12.48 -4.90 -18.54
C GLY A 212 -10.99 -4.91 -18.17
N GLY A 213 -10.25 -5.82 -18.83
CA GLY A 213 -8.83 -6.06 -18.56
C GLY A 213 -8.60 -7.03 -17.40
N ARG A 214 -7.33 -7.45 -17.23
CA ARG A 214 -6.94 -8.48 -16.23
C ARG A 214 -7.29 -8.09 -14.79
N LYS A 215 -7.33 -6.80 -14.47
CA LYS A 215 -7.72 -6.30 -13.13
C LYS A 215 -9.15 -6.68 -12.76
N ARG A 216 -10.02 -6.95 -13.74
CA ARG A 216 -11.38 -7.42 -13.51
C ARG A 216 -11.45 -8.74 -12.72
N ILE A 217 -10.41 -9.58 -12.80
CA ILE A 217 -10.41 -10.91 -12.18
C ILE A 217 -10.06 -10.79 -10.69
N PHE A 218 -11.09 -10.76 -9.86
CA PHE A 218 -11.03 -10.56 -8.41
C PHE A 218 -10.10 -11.55 -7.69
N PRO A 219 -10.25 -12.88 -7.83
CA PRO A 219 -9.45 -13.83 -7.08
C PRO A 219 -7.98 -13.79 -7.48
N TYR A 220 -7.66 -13.49 -8.74
CA TYR A 220 -6.29 -13.34 -9.19
C TYR A 220 -5.60 -12.13 -8.51
N ARG A 221 -6.33 -11.01 -8.40
CA ARG A 221 -5.83 -9.83 -7.70
C ARG A 221 -5.75 -10.04 -6.18
N PHE A 222 -6.77 -10.65 -5.58
CA PHE A 222 -6.81 -10.94 -4.16
C PHE A 222 -5.58 -11.75 -3.72
N ASN A 223 -5.21 -12.79 -4.46
CA ASN A 223 -4.11 -13.67 -4.11
C ASN A 223 -2.72 -13.17 -4.59
N ALA A 224 -2.61 -11.93 -5.06
CA ALA A 224 -1.34 -11.39 -5.56
C ALA A 224 -0.25 -11.33 -4.48
N GLN A 225 -0.61 -10.91 -3.25
CA GLN A 225 0.34 -10.85 -2.14
C GLN A 225 0.86 -12.24 -1.75
N GLU A 226 0.00 -13.25 -1.77
CA GLU A 226 0.42 -14.61 -1.47
C GLU A 226 1.40 -15.14 -2.54
N ARG A 227 1.11 -14.93 -3.83
CA ARG A 227 2.04 -15.29 -4.92
C ARG A 227 3.36 -14.52 -4.84
N ALA A 228 3.32 -13.26 -4.41
CA ALA A 228 4.54 -12.48 -4.22
C ALA A 228 5.43 -13.07 -3.11
N LEU A 229 4.85 -13.50 -1.99
CA LEU A 229 5.59 -14.16 -0.92
C LEU A 229 6.13 -15.54 -1.37
N GLN A 230 5.36 -16.29 -2.16
CA GLN A 230 5.82 -17.54 -2.77
C GLN A 230 6.99 -17.29 -3.75
N GLY A 231 6.99 -16.16 -4.45
CA GLY A 231 8.09 -15.68 -5.30
C GLY A 231 9.29 -15.14 -4.53
N GLY A 232 9.27 -15.15 -3.19
CA GLY A 232 10.40 -14.75 -2.34
C GLY A 232 10.44 -13.27 -1.96
N MET A 233 9.41 -12.48 -2.25
CA MET A 233 9.34 -11.10 -1.77
C MET A 233 9.39 -11.06 -0.24
N ARG A 234 10.17 -10.14 0.30
CA ARG A 234 10.35 -9.93 1.74
C ARG A 234 9.08 -9.43 2.41
N GLY A 235 8.34 -8.57 1.73
CA GLY A 235 7.14 -7.96 2.27
C GLY A 235 6.04 -7.74 1.24
N VAL A 236 4.84 -7.49 1.76
CA VAL A 236 3.64 -7.20 0.96
C VAL A 236 2.79 -6.10 1.57
N GLY A 237 2.24 -5.26 0.70
CA GLY A 237 1.38 -4.15 1.08
C GLY A 237 -0.09 -4.41 0.73
N PHE A 238 -0.97 -3.95 1.62
CA PHE A 238 -2.42 -4.10 1.51
C PHE A 238 -3.11 -2.75 1.53
N ALA A 239 -4.15 -2.61 0.72
CA ALA A 239 -5.10 -1.51 0.82
C ALA A 239 -6.42 -1.84 0.12
N ALA A 240 -7.49 -1.22 0.63
CA ALA A 240 -8.68 -0.90 -0.14
C ALA A 240 -8.64 0.60 -0.52
N LEU A 241 -9.22 0.94 -1.67
CA LEU A 241 -9.45 2.33 -2.06
C LEU A 241 -10.75 2.80 -1.41
N LEU A 242 -10.61 3.45 -0.26
CA LEU A 242 -11.73 3.81 0.60
C LEU A 242 -12.69 4.78 -0.10
N GLY A 243 -13.96 4.40 -0.15
CA GLY A 243 -15.04 5.13 -0.80
C GLY A 243 -15.53 4.51 -2.12
N LEU A 244 -14.95 3.38 -2.57
CA LEU A 244 -15.51 2.59 -3.68
C LEU A 244 -16.75 1.80 -3.25
N ASP A 245 -16.73 1.26 -2.02
CA ASP A 245 -17.84 0.57 -1.38
C ASP A 245 -17.88 0.94 0.11
N ASP A 246 -18.61 0.19 0.94
CA ASP A 246 -18.61 0.35 2.39
C ASP A 246 -17.18 0.30 2.96
N PHE A 247 -16.70 1.43 3.40
CA PHE A 247 -15.31 1.60 3.83
C PHE A 247 -14.96 0.83 5.10
N ARG A 248 -15.93 0.57 6.01
CA ARG A 248 -15.70 -0.21 7.23
C ARG A 248 -15.56 -1.68 6.91
N ARG A 249 -16.42 -2.20 6.05
CA ARG A 249 -16.35 -3.58 5.56
C ARG A 249 -15.06 -3.82 4.76
N ASP A 250 -14.66 -2.86 3.95
CA ASP A 250 -13.40 -2.94 3.19
C ASP A 250 -12.18 -2.81 4.10
N ALA A 251 -12.23 -1.94 5.12
CA ALA A 251 -11.16 -1.84 6.12
C ALA A 251 -11.03 -3.13 6.95
N LEU A 252 -12.15 -3.72 7.39
CA LEU A 252 -12.14 -5.01 8.08
C LEU A 252 -11.51 -6.11 7.21
N ALA A 253 -11.97 -6.23 5.97
CA ALA A 253 -11.47 -7.24 5.04
C ALA A 253 -9.97 -7.06 4.73
N THR A 254 -9.51 -5.82 4.57
CA THR A 254 -8.09 -5.51 4.38
C THR A 254 -7.24 -5.95 5.57
N GLY A 255 -7.68 -5.62 6.78
CA GLY A 255 -6.99 -6.03 8.02
C GLY A 255 -6.95 -7.54 8.19
N LEU A 256 -8.07 -8.22 7.95
CA LEU A 256 -8.15 -9.68 8.05
C LEU A 256 -7.33 -10.39 6.98
N HIS A 257 -7.29 -9.87 5.75
CA HIS A 257 -6.47 -10.41 4.68
C HIS A 257 -4.98 -10.40 5.08
N ALA A 258 -4.50 -9.25 5.53
CA ALA A 258 -3.13 -9.09 6.02
C ALA A 258 -2.83 -10.00 7.22
N TYR A 259 -3.73 -10.06 8.20
CA TYR A 259 -3.60 -10.87 9.41
C TYR A 259 -3.52 -12.37 9.10
N LEU A 260 -4.41 -12.88 8.27
CA LEU A 260 -4.43 -14.30 7.90
C LEU A 260 -3.21 -14.66 7.05
N LEU A 261 -2.78 -13.77 6.16
CA LEU A 261 -1.59 -14.01 5.36
C LEU A 261 -0.32 -14.01 6.22
N GLN A 262 -0.19 -13.08 7.18
CA GLN A 262 0.94 -13.09 8.11
C GLN A 262 0.98 -14.35 8.98
N ARG A 263 -0.16 -14.88 9.39
CA ARG A 263 -0.21 -16.16 10.13
C ARG A 263 0.28 -17.34 9.29
N LYS A 264 0.05 -17.30 7.98
CA LYS A 264 0.52 -18.34 7.04
C LYS A 264 2.01 -18.14 6.68
N TYR A 265 2.46 -16.88 6.64
CA TYR A 265 3.84 -16.47 6.33
C TYR A 265 4.39 -15.57 7.45
N PRO A 266 4.79 -16.13 8.62
CA PRO A 266 5.19 -15.34 9.79
C PRO A 266 6.40 -14.43 9.55
N GLN A 267 7.25 -14.78 8.58
CA GLN A 267 8.45 -14.02 8.20
C GLN A 267 8.12 -12.80 7.32
N ALA A 268 6.90 -12.69 6.79
CA ALA A 268 6.54 -11.63 5.86
C ALA A 268 6.43 -10.27 6.57
N GLU A 269 7.02 -9.25 5.99
CA GLU A 269 6.78 -7.86 6.38
C GLU A 269 5.44 -7.40 5.83
N ILE A 270 4.58 -6.90 6.71
CA ILE A 270 3.25 -6.42 6.35
C ILE A 270 3.21 -4.90 6.35
N ALA A 271 2.65 -4.34 5.29
CA ALA A 271 2.39 -2.91 5.19
C ALA A 271 0.92 -2.63 4.85
N PHE A 272 0.40 -1.55 5.42
CA PHE A 272 -0.90 -1.00 5.05
C PHE A 272 -0.74 0.38 4.41
N SER A 273 -1.56 0.64 3.41
CA SER A 273 -1.88 1.97 2.93
C SER A 273 -3.38 2.22 3.09
N CYS A 274 -3.76 3.47 3.34
CA CYS A 274 -5.16 3.83 3.54
C CYS A 274 -5.58 4.93 2.54
N PRO A 275 -5.55 4.64 1.23
CA PRO A 275 -5.91 5.62 0.22
C PRO A 275 -7.41 5.88 0.22
N ARG A 276 -7.81 7.16 0.11
CA ARG A 276 -9.16 7.56 -0.23
C ARG A 276 -9.26 7.85 -1.72
N LEU A 277 -10.46 7.73 -2.29
CA LEU A 277 -10.74 8.20 -3.64
C LEU A 277 -10.30 9.67 -3.79
N ARG A 278 -9.71 9.98 -4.95
CA ARG A 278 -9.30 11.34 -5.32
C ARG A 278 -9.84 11.66 -6.71
N PRO A 279 -10.09 12.93 -7.01
CA PRO A 279 -10.38 13.35 -8.37
C PRO A 279 -9.30 12.90 -9.34
N ILE A 280 -9.72 12.59 -10.55
CA ILE A 280 -8.84 12.19 -11.66
C ILE A 280 -9.05 13.13 -12.85
N ILE A 281 -8.09 13.18 -13.75
CA ILE A 281 -8.23 13.93 -15.01
C ILE A 281 -9.48 13.41 -15.76
N ASN A 282 -10.29 14.35 -16.23
CA ASN A 282 -11.55 14.13 -16.97
C ASN A 282 -12.72 13.53 -16.14
N ASN A 283 -12.57 13.42 -14.81
CA ASN A 283 -13.68 13.00 -13.96
C ASN A 283 -13.53 13.57 -12.53
N GLU A 284 -13.96 14.80 -12.30
CA GLU A 284 -13.93 15.47 -10.99
C GLU A 284 -15.00 14.95 -10.01
N GLN A 285 -15.97 14.15 -10.48
CA GLN A 285 -17.04 13.62 -9.63
C GLN A 285 -16.58 12.42 -8.76
N ILE A 286 -15.41 11.87 -9.06
CA ILE A 286 -14.79 10.79 -8.26
C ILE A 286 -14.28 11.39 -6.96
N ASN A 287 -15.04 11.21 -5.90
CA ASN A 287 -14.75 11.81 -4.59
C ASN A 287 -15.20 10.88 -3.46
N PRO A 288 -14.45 10.73 -2.37
CA PRO A 288 -14.80 9.87 -1.23
C PRO A 288 -15.86 10.57 -0.36
N LYS A 289 -17.12 10.50 -0.76
CA LYS A 289 -18.22 11.23 -0.11
C LYS A 289 -18.41 10.85 1.37
N ASP A 290 -18.14 9.59 1.73
CA ASP A 290 -18.47 9.01 3.03
C ASP A 290 -17.24 8.78 3.93
N VAL A 291 -16.03 9.02 3.42
CA VAL A 291 -14.77 8.81 4.15
C VAL A 291 -14.09 10.14 4.40
N HIS A 292 -14.43 10.75 5.52
CA HIS A 292 -13.78 11.98 5.99
C HIS A 292 -12.52 11.66 6.81
N GLU A 293 -11.73 12.68 7.16
CA GLU A 293 -10.51 12.52 7.95
C GLU A 293 -10.73 11.77 9.27
N ARG A 294 -11.89 11.96 9.90
CA ARG A 294 -12.24 11.29 11.15
C ARG A 294 -12.37 9.78 10.99
N GLN A 295 -13.04 9.32 9.93
CA GLN A 295 -13.16 7.89 9.59
C GLN A 295 -11.81 7.31 9.19
N LEU A 296 -11.04 8.05 8.39
CA LEU A 296 -9.70 7.64 8.00
C LEU A 296 -8.78 7.47 9.22
N LEU A 297 -8.81 8.41 10.17
CA LEU A 297 -8.04 8.32 11.41
C LEU A 297 -8.45 7.10 12.25
N GLN A 298 -9.74 6.82 12.36
CA GLN A 298 -10.27 5.64 13.06
C GLN A 298 -9.70 4.35 12.45
N ILE A 299 -9.73 4.21 11.12
CA ILE A 299 -9.19 3.03 10.41
C ILE A 299 -7.70 2.88 10.64
N ILE A 300 -6.92 3.97 10.50
CA ILE A 300 -5.46 3.95 10.68
C ILE A 300 -5.11 3.54 12.12
N CYS A 301 -5.81 4.08 13.11
CA CYS A 301 -5.61 3.70 14.51
C CYS A 301 -5.99 2.23 14.76
N ALA A 302 -7.11 1.76 14.20
CA ALA A 302 -7.54 0.37 14.34
C ALA A 302 -6.52 -0.61 13.73
N TYR A 303 -5.96 -0.31 12.56
CA TYR A 303 -4.89 -1.12 11.95
C TYR A 303 -3.63 -1.15 12.83
N ARG A 304 -3.21 -0.01 13.40
CA ARG A 304 -2.04 0.07 14.29
C ARG A 304 -2.23 -0.79 15.54
N ILE A 305 -3.42 -0.78 16.14
CA ILE A 305 -3.70 -1.57 17.33
C ILE A 305 -3.83 -3.07 16.98
N PHE A 306 -4.45 -3.40 15.85
CA PHE A 306 -4.67 -4.79 15.42
C PHE A 306 -3.38 -5.49 14.99
N MET A 307 -2.53 -4.79 14.22
CA MET A 307 -1.26 -5.31 13.72
C MET A 307 -0.12 -4.34 14.06
N PRO A 308 0.34 -4.34 15.33
CA PRO A 308 1.23 -3.30 15.83
C PRO A 308 2.61 -3.27 15.17
N PHE A 309 3.05 -4.37 14.55
CA PHE A 309 4.32 -4.44 13.81
C PHE A 309 4.21 -4.04 12.33
N ALA A 310 3.00 -3.88 11.79
CA ALA A 310 2.82 -3.53 10.39
C ALA A 310 3.28 -2.09 10.12
N SER A 311 3.93 -1.88 8.97
CA SER A 311 4.19 -0.53 8.47
C SER A 311 2.86 0.13 8.04
N LEU A 312 2.65 1.38 8.43
CA LEU A 312 1.48 2.16 8.04
C LEU A 312 1.90 3.38 7.25
N THR A 313 1.51 3.40 5.97
CA THR A 313 1.87 4.46 5.04
C THR A 313 0.77 5.51 4.95
N ILE A 314 1.15 6.78 5.07
CA ILE A 314 0.30 7.93 4.72
C ILE A 314 0.85 8.63 3.48
N SER A 315 0.05 8.69 2.43
CA SER A 315 0.45 9.22 1.13
C SER A 315 0.13 10.71 0.96
N SER A 316 0.70 11.32 -0.07
CA SER A 316 0.43 12.70 -0.50
C SER A 316 -0.98 12.93 -1.05
N ARG A 317 -1.83 11.90 -1.12
CA ARG A 317 -3.27 12.04 -1.37
C ARG A 317 -3.94 12.91 -0.31
N GLU A 318 -3.41 12.87 0.92
CA GLU A 318 -3.93 13.63 2.07
C GLU A 318 -3.22 14.97 2.23
N CYS A 319 -3.96 15.97 2.73
CA CYS A 319 -3.42 17.30 2.96
C CYS A 319 -2.31 17.30 4.05
N ALA A 320 -1.42 18.29 3.98
CA ALA A 320 -0.29 18.43 4.89
C ALA A 320 -0.72 18.37 6.36
N ARG A 321 -1.79 19.09 6.73
CA ARG A 321 -2.30 19.13 8.12
C ARG A 321 -2.66 17.72 8.64
N PHE A 322 -3.37 16.91 7.85
CA PHE A 322 -3.75 15.56 8.27
C PHE A 322 -2.51 14.66 8.37
N ARG A 323 -1.63 14.68 7.37
CA ARG A 323 -0.40 13.90 7.35
C ARG A 323 0.48 14.18 8.57
N ASP A 324 0.66 15.46 8.90
CA ASP A 324 1.48 15.90 10.03
C ASP A 324 0.94 15.43 11.38
N ASN A 325 -0.37 15.26 11.52
CA ASN A 325 -0.98 14.82 12.76
C ASN A 325 -1.09 13.30 12.90
N VAL A 326 -1.09 12.57 11.79
CA VAL A 326 -1.20 11.09 11.79
C VAL A 326 0.18 10.42 11.87
N VAL A 327 1.21 11.05 11.29
CA VAL A 327 2.58 10.54 11.36
C VAL A 327 3.11 10.60 12.79
N GLY A 328 3.71 9.48 13.25
CA GLY A 328 4.14 9.36 14.65
C GLY A 328 3.02 9.11 15.67
N LEU A 329 1.75 9.29 15.28
CA LEU A 329 0.61 8.82 16.05
C LEU A 329 0.33 7.34 15.73
N ALA A 330 0.12 7.04 14.46
CA ALA A 330 -0.15 5.68 13.98
C ALA A 330 0.60 5.35 12.67
N ALA A 331 0.75 6.32 11.75
CA ALA A 331 1.52 6.13 10.54
C ALA A 331 3.03 6.20 10.83
N THR A 332 3.79 5.30 10.21
CA THR A 332 5.24 5.13 10.40
C THR A 332 6.03 5.32 9.11
N LYS A 333 5.33 5.56 8.01
CA LYS A 333 5.91 5.77 6.69
C LYS A 333 5.18 6.90 5.96
N ILE A 334 5.95 7.78 5.33
CA ILE A 334 5.41 8.96 4.66
C ILE A 334 6.10 9.17 3.31
N SER A 335 5.33 9.47 2.27
CA SER A 335 5.90 9.85 0.97
C SER A 335 6.37 11.31 0.99
N ALA A 336 7.47 11.62 0.31
CA ALA A 336 8.04 12.96 0.26
C ALA A 336 8.61 13.28 -1.14
N GLY A 337 8.53 14.53 -1.57
CA GLY A 337 8.99 14.96 -2.90
C GLY A 337 8.26 14.20 -4.01
N VAL A 338 6.95 14.06 -3.90
CA VAL A 338 6.15 13.17 -4.75
C VAL A 338 5.85 13.83 -6.10
N GLU A 339 6.15 13.07 -7.16
CA GLU A 339 5.68 13.33 -8.52
C GLU A 339 4.86 12.13 -9.00
N VAL A 340 3.65 12.38 -9.49
CA VAL A 340 2.71 11.33 -9.92
C VAL A 340 2.51 11.28 -11.44
N GLY A 341 3.17 12.18 -12.18
CA GLY A 341 3.33 12.11 -13.63
C GLY A 341 4.41 11.11 -14.03
N ILE A 342 4.53 10.81 -15.31
CA ILE A 342 5.55 9.89 -15.81
C ILE A 342 6.91 10.60 -15.93
N GLY A 343 7.86 10.21 -15.09
CA GLY A 343 9.04 11.00 -14.81
C GLY A 343 8.69 12.17 -13.88
N GLY A 344 9.38 13.29 -14.03
CA GLY A 344 9.04 14.55 -13.33
C GLY A 344 9.96 14.88 -12.16
N HIS A 345 10.78 13.97 -11.68
CA HIS A 345 11.76 14.27 -10.62
C HIS A 345 13.00 15.00 -11.13
N SER A 346 13.43 14.72 -12.36
CA SER A 346 14.60 15.35 -12.99
C SER A 346 14.25 16.46 -13.97
N GLN A 347 13.11 16.32 -14.65
CA GLN A 347 12.63 17.22 -15.70
C GLN A 347 11.09 17.28 -15.66
N GLN A 348 10.50 18.05 -16.58
CA GLN A 348 9.05 18.08 -16.72
C GLN A 348 8.49 16.69 -17.05
N SER A 349 7.38 16.32 -16.40
CA SER A 349 6.67 15.08 -16.64
C SER A 349 6.34 14.84 -18.11
N LYS A 350 6.55 13.61 -18.58
CA LYS A 350 6.31 13.19 -19.97
C LYS A 350 4.88 12.69 -20.22
N GLY A 351 4.20 12.27 -19.18
CA GLY A 351 2.85 11.76 -19.23
C GLY A 351 2.03 12.21 -18.02
N ASP A 352 0.71 12.17 -18.18
CA ASP A 352 -0.22 12.65 -17.17
C ASP A 352 -0.28 11.74 -15.95
N GLU A 353 -0.72 12.33 -14.83
CA GLU A 353 -0.84 11.70 -13.54
C GLU A 353 -2.04 10.75 -13.41
N GLN A 354 -1.98 9.87 -12.43
CA GLN A 354 -3.05 8.92 -12.11
C GLN A 354 -4.19 9.57 -11.31
N PHE A 355 -3.88 10.49 -10.42
CA PHE A 355 -4.81 11.20 -9.54
C PHE A 355 -4.18 12.48 -9.00
N LEU A 356 -4.99 13.37 -8.44
CA LEU A 356 -4.51 14.60 -7.82
C LEU A 356 -3.93 14.33 -6.42
N ILE A 357 -2.84 15.02 -6.09
CA ILE A 357 -2.23 15.03 -4.75
C ILE A 357 -2.52 16.35 -4.04
N ASP A 358 -2.58 16.31 -2.70
CA ASP A 358 -2.83 17.50 -1.87
C ASP A 358 -1.56 18.03 -1.17
N ASP A 359 -0.52 17.19 -1.05
CA ASP A 359 0.72 17.58 -0.38
C ASP A 359 1.91 17.35 -1.32
N SER A 360 2.45 18.42 -1.84
CA SER A 360 3.58 18.46 -2.78
C SER A 360 4.91 18.86 -2.10
N ARG A 361 4.98 18.82 -0.77
CA ARG A 361 6.19 19.21 -0.04
C ARG A 361 7.40 18.36 -0.44
N THR A 362 8.54 19.04 -0.52
CA THR A 362 9.85 18.45 -0.79
C THR A 362 10.30 17.50 0.34
N VAL A 363 11.28 16.65 0.09
CA VAL A 363 11.92 15.80 1.11
C VAL A 363 12.44 16.64 2.28
N ARG A 364 13.07 17.79 2.00
CA ARG A 364 13.61 18.70 3.02
C ARG A 364 12.51 19.26 3.94
N GLU A 365 11.37 19.67 3.38
CA GLU A 365 10.25 20.20 4.17
C GLU A 365 9.60 19.12 5.03
N ILE A 366 9.45 17.90 4.52
CA ILE A 366 8.95 16.76 5.31
C ILE A 366 9.92 16.41 6.44
N CYS A 367 11.23 16.35 6.17
CA CYS A 367 12.24 16.12 7.21
C CYS A 367 12.21 17.20 8.31
N ALA A 368 12.10 18.47 7.92
CA ALA A 368 11.99 19.58 8.87
C ALA A 368 10.73 19.48 9.72
N MET A 369 9.59 19.14 9.11
CA MET A 369 8.33 18.93 9.82
C MET A 369 8.46 17.79 10.85
N LEU A 370 9.02 16.65 10.46
CA LEU A 370 9.22 15.50 11.36
C LEU A 370 10.12 15.89 12.55
N THR A 371 11.27 16.50 12.27
CA THR A 371 12.23 16.93 13.31
C THR A 371 11.61 17.92 14.28
N ASN A 372 10.85 18.91 13.78
CA ASN A 372 10.16 19.88 14.62
C ASN A 372 9.08 19.26 15.53
N ARG A 373 8.60 18.05 15.19
CA ARG A 373 7.65 17.27 16.00
C ARG A 373 8.34 16.24 16.92
N GLY A 374 9.66 16.24 16.99
CA GLY A 374 10.44 15.27 17.79
C GLY A 374 10.46 13.87 17.17
N LEU A 375 10.14 13.76 15.88
CA LEU A 375 10.23 12.52 15.10
C LEU A 375 11.56 12.48 14.35
N GLN A 376 12.03 11.29 14.05
CA GLN A 376 13.28 11.05 13.34
C GLN A 376 12.99 10.60 11.91
N PRO A 377 13.29 11.42 10.88
CA PRO A 377 13.21 10.98 9.50
C PRO A 377 14.27 9.89 9.24
N VAL A 378 13.84 8.78 8.66
CA VAL A 378 14.68 7.63 8.29
C VAL A 378 14.54 7.38 6.80
N MET A 379 15.68 7.28 6.10
CA MET A 379 15.69 7.20 4.63
C MET A 379 15.62 5.79 4.09
N SER A 380 15.95 4.78 4.92
CA SER A 380 15.80 3.36 4.56
C SER A 380 15.22 2.58 5.73
N ASP A 381 14.51 1.53 5.40
CA ASP A 381 13.99 0.59 6.38
C ASP A 381 15.12 -0.27 6.96
N TYR A 382 14.90 -0.82 8.17
CA TYR A 382 15.81 -1.78 8.79
C TYR A 382 15.65 -3.13 8.08
N VAL A 383 16.65 -3.50 7.29
CA VAL A 383 16.69 -4.81 6.64
C VAL A 383 17.31 -5.83 7.60
N LEU A 384 16.50 -6.73 8.13
CA LEU A 384 16.98 -7.94 8.79
C LEU A 384 17.64 -8.85 7.74
N SER A 385 18.96 -8.71 7.56
CA SER A 385 19.67 -9.68 6.73
C SER A 385 19.86 -10.97 7.51
N LEU A 386 19.85 -12.11 6.81
CA LEU A 386 20.15 -13.42 7.38
C LEU A 386 21.52 -13.47 8.07
N ILE A 387 22.45 -12.61 7.66
CA ILE A 387 23.77 -12.44 8.27
C ILE A 387 23.67 -11.92 9.70
N HIS A 388 22.72 -11.00 9.99
CA HIS A 388 22.49 -10.48 11.33
C HIS A 388 21.78 -11.49 12.26
N ILE A 389 21.08 -12.46 11.69
CA ILE A 389 20.44 -13.56 12.44
C ILE A 389 21.45 -14.67 12.76
N SER A 390 22.41 -14.92 11.89
CA SER A 390 23.40 -16.00 12.02
C SER A 390 24.65 -15.61 12.79
N GLU A 391 24.96 -14.32 12.96
CA GLU A 391 26.07 -13.84 13.77
C GLU A 391 25.55 -13.02 14.96
N PRO A 392 25.34 -13.64 16.14
CA PRO A 392 25.14 -12.86 17.34
C PRO A 392 26.41 -12.03 17.56
N THR A 393 26.26 -10.72 17.66
CA THR A 393 27.30 -9.74 17.91
C THR A 393 28.27 -10.28 18.97
N ARG A 394 29.47 -10.70 18.57
CA ARG A 394 30.56 -10.93 19.51
C ARG A 394 30.90 -9.57 20.09
N LEU A 395 30.37 -9.30 21.27
CA LEU A 395 30.88 -8.22 22.11
C LEU A 395 32.41 -8.40 22.19
N ARG A 396 33.15 -7.53 21.49
CA ARG A 396 34.57 -7.39 21.72
C ARG A 396 34.72 -7.03 23.17
N ARG A 397 35.12 -7.99 24.00
CA ARG A 397 35.72 -7.68 25.31
C ARG A 397 36.97 -6.87 25.00
N SER A 398 36.91 -5.58 25.18
CA SER A 398 38.10 -4.76 25.33
C SER A 398 38.69 -5.15 26.69
N SER A 399 39.76 -5.91 26.65
CA SER A 399 40.67 -6.08 27.81
C SER A 399 41.36 -4.74 28.04
N TYR A 400 41.13 -4.20 29.19
CA TYR A 400 42.07 -3.38 29.93
C TYR A 400 42.52 -4.16 31.18
#